data_31dba841b6f8431e19d3cca5504be983
#
_entry.id   31dba841b6f8431e19d3cca5504be983
#
_cell.length_a   1.000
_cell.length_b   1.000
_cell.length_c   1.000
_cell.angle_alpha   90.00
_cell.angle_beta   90.00
_cell.angle_gamma   90.00
#
_symmetry.space_group_name_H-M   'P 1'
#
loop_
_entity.id
_entity.type
_entity.pdbx_description
1 polymer ?
#
loop_
_entity_poly.entity_id
_entity_poly.type
_entity_poly.pdbx_seq_one_letter_code
_entity_poly.pdbx_strand_id
1 'polypeptide(L)'
;MKERFLILLLLWGGVESSAQTIVQQFAAISKGSGLKSDMDVEPTAKGSTLIGMPGQLSPGVKVLSVTDNAPDGGNTYKQVPGAGSSCPEGPLDIWYCENCNPGVTELQFHLSGHVKASINSFLEVSNLASSSILDGSGAQVSNGTATSAGLEVGPSIRTTTTDFIVARFFSASPYPTGITPAAWTFKPSYVYVLNGPPGTYQPTLTGGKDRGSFCMSVAAFKTAPSVATPQPDHN
;
A
#
# COMPACT_ATOMS: atom_id res chain seq x y z
N MET A 1 -2.81 -43.06 51.58
CA MET A 1 -2.79 -42.90 50.11
C MET A 1 -2.79 -41.43 49.79
N LYS A 2 -1.70 -40.86 49.27
CA LYS A 2 -1.59 -39.46 48.87
C LYS A 2 -1.79 -39.39 47.37
N GLU A 3 -2.92 -38.86 46.96
CA GLU A 3 -3.16 -38.58 45.53
C GLU A 3 -2.32 -37.39 45.09
N ARG A 4 -1.44 -37.61 44.10
CA ARG A 4 -0.68 -36.55 43.43
C ARG A 4 -1.53 -36.08 42.22
N PHE A 5 -2.07 -34.88 42.32
CA PHE A 5 -2.64 -34.18 41.19
C PHE A 5 -1.51 -33.68 40.27
N LEU A 6 -1.39 -34.27 39.08
CA LEU A 6 -0.50 -33.81 38.03
C LEU A 6 -1.22 -32.67 37.26
N ILE A 7 -0.82 -31.43 37.54
CA ILE A 7 -1.29 -30.28 36.75
C ILE A 7 -0.47 -30.25 35.47
N LEU A 8 -1.08 -30.66 34.35
CA LEU A 8 -0.51 -30.55 33.02
C LEU A 8 -0.66 -29.09 32.58
N LEU A 9 0.36 -28.25 32.76
CA LEU A 9 0.46 -26.92 32.17
C LEU A 9 0.67 -27.09 30.65
N LEU A 10 -0.39 -26.98 29.89
CA LEU A 10 -0.31 -26.76 28.44
C LEU A 10 0.26 -25.35 28.21
N LEU A 11 1.59 -25.25 28.05
CA LEU A 11 2.24 -24.07 27.48
C LEU A 11 1.84 -23.99 26.01
N TRP A 12 0.83 -23.21 25.72
CA TRP A 12 0.61 -22.75 24.37
C TRP A 12 1.80 -21.86 23.99
N GLY A 13 2.72 -22.40 23.23
CA GLY A 13 3.74 -21.62 22.56
C GLY A 13 3.03 -20.66 21.59
N GLY A 14 2.87 -19.44 22.00
CA GLY A 14 2.34 -18.39 21.13
C GLY A 14 3.30 -18.23 19.95
N VAL A 15 2.83 -18.50 18.76
CA VAL A 15 3.54 -18.15 17.52
C VAL A 15 3.51 -16.63 17.46
N GLU A 16 4.61 -15.97 17.80
CA GLU A 16 4.73 -14.53 17.61
C GLU A 16 4.78 -14.26 16.10
N SER A 17 3.63 -13.93 15.53
CA SER A 17 3.58 -13.33 14.22
C SER A 17 4.22 -11.95 14.33
N SER A 18 5.32 -11.73 13.63
CA SER A 18 5.91 -10.39 13.56
C SER A 18 4.91 -9.45 12.87
N ALA A 19 4.38 -8.50 13.64
CA ALA A 19 3.40 -7.54 13.14
C ALA A 19 3.99 -6.70 12.01
N GLN A 20 3.20 -6.42 10.99
CA GLN A 20 3.55 -5.47 9.94
C GLN A 20 3.79 -4.08 10.55
N THR A 21 4.80 -3.40 10.05
CA THR A 21 5.13 -2.05 10.51
C THR A 21 5.44 -1.14 9.33
N ILE A 22 4.89 0.05 9.32
CA ILE A 22 5.34 1.11 8.43
C ILE A 22 6.64 1.67 9.00
N VAL A 23 7.75 1.43 8.30
CA VAL A 23 9.09 1.92 8.69
C VAL A 23 9.19 3.40 8.40
N GLN A 24 8.76 3.80 7.21
CA GLN A 24 8.69 5.22 6.81
C GLN A 24 7.56 5.44 5.80
N GLN A 25 7.08 6.67 5.72
CA GLN A 25 6.04 7.09 4.80
C GLN A 25 6.24 8.54 4.39
N PHE A 26 6.09 8.83 3.11
CA PHE A 26 6.21 10.17 2.55
C PHE A 26 5.09 10.44 1.55
N ALA A 27 4.75 11.72 1.41
CA ALA A 27 3.95 12.23 0.31
C ALA A 27 4.56 13.55 -0.13
N ALA A 28 4.86 13.68 -1.40
CA ALA A 28 5.44 14.88 -1.98
C ALA A 28 4.61 15.37 -3.15
N ILE A 29 4.44 16.68 -3.22
CA ILE A 29 3.87 17.35 -4.39
C ILE A 29 5.03 18.01 -5.13
N SER A 30 5.31 17.56 -6.34
CA SER A 30 6.27 18.23 -7.20
C SER A 30 5.57 18.97 -8.33
N LYS A 31 6.00 20.22 -8.56
CA LYS A 31 5.66 20.96 -9.78
C LYS A 31 6.79 20.69 -10.76
N GLY A 32 6.58 19.81 -11.70
CA GLY A 32 7.62 19.44 -12.64
C GLY A 32 7.06 19.22 -14.03
N SER A 33 7.87 19.51 -15.03
CA SER A 33 7.51 19.39 -16.45
C SER A 33 8.38 18.35 -17.16
N GLY A 34 8.85 17.34 -16.43
CA GLY A 34 9.75 16.33 -16.96
C GLY A 34 9.07 15.04 -17.39
N LEU A 35 9.85 14.16 -18.02
CA LEU A 35 9.51 12.76 -18.27
C LEU A 35 9.81 11.88 -17.04
N LYS A 36 10.20 12.47 -15.95
CA LYS A 36 10.52 11.82 -14.68
C LYS A 36 9.93 12.62 -13.53
N SER A 37 9.58 11.91 -12.47
CA SER A 37 9.16 12.49 -11.20
C SER A 37 9.93 11.77 -10.10
N ASP A 38 10.77 12.50 -9.39
CA ASP A 38 11.64 11.96 -8.36
C ASP A 38 11.02 12.17 -6.97
N MET A 39 11.41 11.33 -6.03
CA MET A 39 10.98 11.39 -4.64
C MET A 39 12.11 10.97 -3.72
N ASP A 40 12.59 11.90 -2.91
CA ASP A 40 13.57 11.62 -1.86
C ASP A 40 12.91 10.90 -0.69
N VAL A 41 13.64 9.92 -0.12
CA VAL A 41 13.22 9.13 1.04
C VAL A 41 14.41 8.95 1.98
N GLU A 42 14.17 8.57 3.24
CA GLU A 42 15.25 8.16 4.13
C GLU A 42 15.84 6.80 3.71
N PRO A 43 17.11 6.49 4.01
CA PRO A 43 17.71 5.22 3.63
C PRO A 43 16.89 4.02 4.08
N THR A 44 16.48 3.19 3.13
CA THR A 44 15.59 2.05 3.39
C THR A 44 16.31 0.88 4.05
N ALA A 45 15.56 0.07 4.80
CA ALA A 45 16.05 -1.12 5.48
C ALA A 45 16.09 -2.36 4.55
N LYS A 46 16.96 -3.30 4.87
CA LYS A 46 17.07 -4.57 4.13
C LYS A 46 15.81 -5.42 4.30
N GLY A 47 15.32 -5.98 3.20
CA GLY A 47 14.20 -6.92 3.21
C GLY A 47 12.84 -6.28 3.38
N SER A 48 12.77 -4.95 3.45
CA SER A 48 11.50 -4.24 3.41
C SER A 48 10.84 -4.35 2.04
N THR A 49 9.53 -4.19 2.01
CA THR A 49 8.77 -3.94 0.79
C THR A 49 8.64 -2.44 0.59
N LEU A 50 9.03 -1.98 -0.58
CA LEU A 50 8.90 -0.57 -0.96
C LEU A 50 7.67 -0.41 -1.87
N ILE A 51 6.78 0.51 -1.53
CA ILE A 51 5.54 0.75 -2.27
C ILE A 51 5.54 2.21 -2.74
N GLY A 52 5.67 2.39 -4.05
CA GLY A 52 5.59 3.68 -4.71
C GLY A 52 4.19 3.89 -5.30
N MET A 53 3.59 5.02 -5.01
CA MET A 53 2.26 5.38 -5.47
C MET A 53 2.31 6.72 -6.22
N PRO A 54 2.74 6.71 -7.49
CA PRO A 54 2.77 7.91 -8.30
C PRO A 54 1.36 8.37 -8.63
N GLY A 55 1.11 9.67 -8.49
CA GLY A 55 -0.12 10.30 -8.91
C GLY A 55 0.21 11.47 -9.84
N GLN A 56 -0.11 11.33 -11.13
CA GLN A 56 0.20 12.32 -12.14
C GLN A 56 -1.02 13.18 -12.44
N LEU A 57 -0.90 14.48 -12.27
CA LEU A 57 -1.98 15.42 -12.56
C LEU A 57 -1.94 15.86 -14.03
N SER A 58 -1.92 14.89 -14.94
CA SER A 58 -1.94 15.14 -16.40
C SER A 58 -2.66 14.00 -17.10
N PRO A 59 -3.82 14.25 -17.69
CA PRO A 59 -4.58 13.22 -18.40
C PRO A 59 -3.74 12.53 -19.49
N GLY A 60 -3.87 11.20 -19.60
CA GLY A 60 -3.21 10.41 -20.62
C GLY A 60 -1.73 10.08 -20.37
N VAL A 61 -1.07 10.70 -19.38
CA VAL A 61 0.29 10.33 -18.99
C VAL A 61 0.27 9.03 -18.19
N LYS A 62 1.15 8.10 -18.51
CA LYS A 62 1.31 6.81 -17.82
C LYS A 62 2.66 6.73 -17.10
N VAL A 63 2.72 5.98 -16.02
CA VAL A 63 3.99 5.57 -15.42
C VAL A 63 4.48 4.33 -16.19
N LEU A 64 5.66 4.42 -16.78
CA LEU A 64 6.26 3.36 -17.59
C LEU A 64 7.08 2.39 -16.75
N SER A 65 7.79 2.91 -15.76
CA SER A 65 8.63 2.14 -14.83
C SER A 65 8.94 2.94 -13.59
N VAL A 66 9.39 2.23 -12.56
CA VAL A 66 9.97 2.81 -11.35
C VAL A 66 11.38 2.28 -11.20
N THR A 67 12.32 3.15 -10.87
CA THR A 67 13.71 2.83 -10.54
C THR A 67 14.08 3.48 -9.21
N ASP A 68 15.18 3.04 -8.62
CA ASP A 68 15.75 3.64 -7.43
C ASP A 68 17.28 3.68 -7.49
N ASN A 69 17.89 4.26 -6.48
CA ASN A 69 19.33 4.43 -6.35
C ASN A 69 19.96 3.48 -5.32
N ALA A 70 19.38 2.29 -5.08
CA ALA A 70 19.99 1.32 -4.19
C ALA A 70 21.45 1.04 -4.58
N PRO A 71 22.39 1.00 -3.62
CA PRO A 71 23.84 0.89 -3.90
C PRO A 71 24.22 -0.34 -4.73
N ASP A 72 23.49 -1.44 -4.59
CA ASP A 72 23.77 -2.73 -5.25
C ASP A 72 23.08 -2.89 -6.62
N GLY A 73 22.78 -1.80 -7.30
CA GLY A 73 22.29 -1.82 -8.70
C GLY A 73 20.80 -1.62 -8.89
N GLY A 74 20.12 -1.08 -7.87
CA GLY A 74 18.69 -0.79 -7.92
C GLY A 74 17.80 -2.00 -7.64
N ASN A 75 16.53 -1.72 -7.42
CA ASN A 75 15.51 -2.73 -7.17
C ASN A 75 14.59 -2.92 -8.39
N THR A 76 13.94 -4.07 -8.47
CA THR A 76 12.95 -4.35 -9.51
C THR A 76 11.56 -4.06 -8.99
N TYR A 77 10.89 -3.08 -9.58
CA TYR A 77 9.53 -2.72 -9.26
C TYR A 77 8.52 -3.39 -10.21
N LYS A 78 7.42 -3.83 -9.63
CA LYS A 78 6.27 -4.42 -10.33
C LYS A 78 5.07 -3.50 -10.18
N GLN A 79 4.34 -3.28 -11.24
CA GLN A 79 3.03 -2.62 -11.16
C GLN A 79 1.99 -3.59 -10.63
N VAL A 80 1.16 -3.15 -9.70
CA VAL A 80 0.02 -3.94 -9.22
C VAL A 80 -0.99 -4.10 -10.36
N PRO A 81 -1.34 -5.34 -10.76
CA PRO A 81 -2.30 -5.58 -11.82
C PRO A 81 -3.67 -4.96 -11.51
N GLY A 82 -4.26 -4.30 -12.49
CA GLY A 82 -5.57 -3.66 -12.33
C GLY A 82 -5.60 -2.41 -11.46
N ALA A 83 -4.47 -1.99 -10.88
CA ALA A 83 -4.38 -0.77 -10.11
C ALA A 83 -4.09 0.49 -10.95
N GLY A 84 -3.83 0.34 -12.23
CA GLY A 84 -3.67 1.44 -13.18
C GLY A 84 -5.04 1.85 -13.72
N SER A 85 -5.74 2.73 -13.06
CA SER A 85 -7.01 3.22 -13.56
C SER A 85 -6.81 4.31 -14.61
N SER A 86 -7.66 4.32 -15.64
CA SER A 86 -7.82 5.46 -16.54
C SER A 86 -8.54 6.61 -15.82
N CYS A 87 -7.98 7.06 -14.69
CA CYS A 87 -8.49 8.22 -14.00
C CYS A 87 -8.41 9.44 -14.92
N PRO A 88 -9.47 10.24 -15.06
CA PRO A 88 -9.44 11.44 -15.88
C PRO A 88 -8.33 12.42 -15.52
N GLU A 89 -7.90 12.43 -14.28
CA GLU A 89 -6.86 13.32 -13.76
C GLU A 89 -5.43 12.74 -13.92
N GLY A 90 -5.31 11.49 -14.31
CA GLY A 90 -4.04 10.79 -14.49
C GLY A 90 -3.99 9.43 -13.80
N PRO A 91 -2.94 8.65 -13.98
CA PRO A 91 -2.84 7.30 -13.41
C PRO A 91 -2.72 7.34 -11.89
N LEU A 92 -3.37 6.38 -11.24
CA LEU A 92 -3.22 6.07 -9.82
C LEU A 92 -2.62 4.68 -9.66
N ASP A 93 -1.41 4.52 -10.17
CA ASP A 93 -0.69 3.26 -10.10
C ASP A 93 -0.19 2.98 -8.68
N ILE A 94 -0.10 1.70 -8.35
CA ILE A 94 0.63 1.20 -7.19
C ILE A 94 1.76 0.33 -7.73
N TRP A 95 2.99 0.67 -7.39
CA TRP A 95 4.20 -0.07 -7.75
C TRP A 95 4.84 -0.60 -6.48
N TYR A 96 5.42 -1.79 -6.52
CA TYR A 96 6.08 -2.38 -5.37
C TYR A 96 7.33 -3.16 -5.73
N CYS A 97 8.27 -3.17 -4.81
CA CYS A 97 9.42 -4.04 -4.79
C CYS A 97 9.33 -4.94 -3.57
N GLU A 98 9.40 -6.24 -3.76
CA GLU A 98 9.41 -7.23 -2.68
C GLU A 98 10.84 -7.59 -2.27
N ASN A 99 11.13 -7.69 -0.97
CA ASN A 99 12.45 -8.03 -0.42
C ASN A 99 13.58 -7.14 -0.99
N CYS A 100 13.39 -5.86 -0.90
CA CYS A 100 14.26 -4.89 -1.57
C CYS A 100 15.66 -4.81 -0.96
N ASN A 101 16.64 -4.47 -1.80
CA ASN A 101 17.96 -4.06 -1.36
C ASN A 101 17.84 -2.78 -0.54
N PRO A 102 18.65 -2.66 0.54
CA PRO A 102 18.59 -1.51 1.42
C PRO A 102 19.29 -0.27 0.84
N GLY A 103 19.12 0.86 1.52
CA GLY A 103 19.86 2.08 1.24
C GLY A 103 19.30 2.90 0.09
N VAL A 104 18.07 2.65 -0.35
CA VAL A 104 17.37 3.53 -1.29
C VAL A 104 17.14 4.88 -0.60
N THR A 105 17.54 5.96 -1.27
CA THR A 105 17.31 7.34 -0.84
C THR A 105 16.53 8.16 -1.87
N GLU A 106 16.30 7.59 -3.06
CA GLU A 106 15.55 8.23 -4.13
C GLU A 106 14.76 7.19 -4.93
N LEU A 107 13.48 7.47 -5.17
CA LEU A 107 12.66 6.77 -6.17
C LEU A 107 12.44 7.66 -7.37
N GLN A 108 12.48 7.09 -8.56
CA GLN A 108 12.27 7.78 -9.80
C GLN A 108 11.16 7.11 -10.61
N PHE A 109 10.08 7.86 -10.88
CA PHE A 109 8.97 7.43 -11.72
C PHE A 109 9.18 7.91 -13.15
N HIS A 110 9.33 6.99 -14.10
CA HIS A 110 9.50 7.30 -15.52
C HIS A 110 8.14 7.42 -16.19
N LEU A 111 7.92 8.49 -16.94
CA LEU A 111 6.62 8.90 -17.45
C LEU A 111 6.57 8.85 -18.98
N SER A 112 5.40 8.55 -19.53
CA SER A 112 5.17 8.56 -21.00
C SER A 112 5.06 9.95 -21.60
N GLY A 113 4.96 10.99 -20.79
CA GLY A 113 4.77 12.36 -21.22
C GLY A 113 5.05 13.35 -20.10
N HIS A 114 5.07 14.63 -20.45
CA HIS A 114 5.28 15.71 -19.48
C HIS A 114 4.07 15.88 -18.56
N VAL A 115 4.32 16.10 -17.28
CA VAL A 115 3.29 16.33 -16.27
C VAL A 115 3.32 17.78 -15.77
N LYS A 116 2.16 18.32 -15.45
CA LYS A 116 2.03 19.65 -14.85
C LYS A 116 2.42 19.64 -13.37
N ALA A 117 2.07 18.57 -12.70
CA ALA A 117 2.39 18.32 -11.31
C ALA A 117 2.28 16.82 -11.02
N SER A 118 2.92 16.37 -9.97
CA SER A 118 2.76 15.01 -9.45
C SER A 118 2.52 15.05 -7.95
N ILE A 119 1.74 14.08 -7.47
CA ILE A 119 1.53 13.82 -6.04
C ILE A 119 1.98 12.40 -5.80
N ASN A 120 3.25 12.22 -5.49
CA ASN A 120 3.82 10.91 -5.22
C ASN A 120 3.69 10.56 -3.74
N SER A 121 3.43 9.30 -3.45
CA SER A 121 3.45 8.76 -2.10
C SER A 121 4.33 7.52 -2.06
N PHE A 122 4.94 7.29 -0.92
CA PHE A 122 5.85 6.18 -0.68
C PHE A 122 5.59 5.58 0.69
N LEU A 123 5.69 4.26 0.75
CA LEU A 123 5.66 3.49 1.99
C LEU A 123 6.80 2.48 1.97
N GLU A 124 7.51 2.39 3.07
CA GLU A 124 8.36 1.26 3.40
C GLU A 124 7.67 0.43 4.47
N VAL A 125 7.45 -0.85 4.17
CA VAL A 125 6.71 -1.77 5.06
C VAL A 125 7.58 -2.97 5.37
N SER A 126 7.77 -3.27 6.65
CA SER A 126 8.45 -4.48 7.12
C SER A 126 7.49 -5.63 7.36
N ASN A 127 8.05 -6.85 7.45
CA ASN A 127 7.31 -8.08 7.77
C ASN A 127 6.23 -8.47 6.75
N LEU A 128 6.42 -8.09 5.48
CA LEU A 128 5.68 -8.67 4.37
C LEU A 128 6.40 -9.90 3.82
N ALA A 129 5.67 -10.77 3.12
CA ALA A 129 6.27 -11.93 2.47
C ALA A 129 7.38 -11.50 1.51
N SER A 130 8.44 -12.31 1.37
CA SER A 130 9.60 -11.99 0.54
C SER A 130 9.42 -12.30 -0.95
N SER A 131 8.32 -12.97 -1.31
CA SER A 131 7.99 -13.32 -2.69
C SER A 131 6.48 -13.57 -2.84
N SER A 132 5.96 -13.36 -4.06
CA SER A 132 4.54 -13.55 -4.39
C SER A 132 3.60 -12.86 -3.37
N ILE A 133 3.99 -11.66 -2.99
CA ILE A 133 3.37 -10.93 -1.87
C ILE A 133 1.99 -10.40 -2.16
N LEU A 134 1.61 -10.22 -3.44
CA LEU A 134 0.30 -9.69 -3.80
C LEU A 134 -0.80 -10.74 -3.55
N ASP A 135 -1.81 -10.39 -2.75
CA ASP A 135 -2.98 -11.24 -2.48
C ASP A 135 -4.22 -10.78 -3.24
N GLY A 136 -4.44 -9.49 -3.37
CA GLY A 136 -5.56 -8.93 -4.11
C GLY A 136 -5.34 -7.51 -4.59
N SER A 137 -6.04 -7.13 -5.65
CA SER A 137 -5.98 -5.77 -6.18
C SER A 137 -7.26 -5.40 -6.93
N GLY A 138 -7.51 -4.12 -7.08
CA GLY A 138 -8.63 -3.59 -7.84
C GLY A 138 -8.50 -2.09 -8.06
N ALA A 139 -9.23 -1.59 -9.05
CA ALA A 139 -9.35 -0.16 -9.28
C ALA A 139 -10.79 0.23 -9.59
N GLN A 140 -11.15 1.43 -9.25
CA GLN A 140 -12.43 2.03 -9.57
C GLN A 140 -12.24 3.47 -10.04
N VAL A 141 -12.96 3.79 -11.08
CA VAL A 141 -13.09 5.16 -11.60
C VAL A 141 -14.55 5.54 -11.55
N SER A 142 -14.84 6.67 -10.94
CA SER A 142 -16.17 7.26 -10.94
C SER A 142 -16.07 8.65 -11.59
N ASN A 143 -16.72 8.79 -12.74
CA ASN A 143 -16.85 10.09 -13.42
C ASN A 143 -18.02 10.88 -12.81
N GLY A 144 -17.79 11.50 -11.66
CA GLY A 144 -18.60 12.64 -11.23
C GLY A 144 -19.90 12.36 -10.49
N THR A 145 -20.04 11.23 -9.80
CA THR A 145 -21.14 11.10 -8.83
C THR A 145 -20.62 10.52 -7.52
N ALA A 146 -20.17 11.40 -6.62
CA ALA A 146 -20.33 11.08 -5.22
C ALA A 146 -21.82 10.74 -5.00
N THR A 147 -22.12 9.74 -4.22
CA THR A 147 -23.51 9.51 -3.79
C THR A 147 -24.03 10.79 -3.14
N SER A 148 -25.35 11.01 -3.15
CA SER A 148 -25.98 12.16 -2.50
C SER A 148 -25.59 12.39 -1.04
N ALA A 149 -24.84 11.46 -0.44
CA ALA A 149 -24.30 11.49 0.91
C ALA A 149 -22.82 11.93 0.99
N GLY A 150 -22.17 12.33 -0.12
CA GLY A 150 -20.75 12.69 -0.13
C GLY A 150 -19.81 11.51 0.13
N LEU A 151 -20.22 10.30 -0.22
CA LEU A 151 -19.43 9.07 -0.08
C LEU A 151 -18.78 8.69 -1.42
N GLU A 152 -17.49 8.42 -1.38
CA GLU A 152 -16.70 7.93 -2.52
C GLU A 152 -16.31 6.47 -2.25
N VAL A 153 -17.04 5.55 -2.84
CA VAL A 153 -16.87 4.11 -2.62
C VAL A 153 -15.79 3.56 -3.54
N GLY A 154 -14.74 3.02 -2.96
CA GLY A 154 -13.64 2.37 -3.69
C GLY A 154 -13.96 0.95 -4.15
N PRO A 155 -13.02 0.32 -4.87
CA PRO A 155 -13.17 -1.05 -5.32
C PRO A 155 -13.19 -2.01 -4.12
N SER A 156 -13.96 -3.09 -4.28
CA SER A 156 -13.95 -4.19 -3.33
C SER A 156 -12.86 -5.19 -3.73
N ILE A 157 -12.00 -5.57 -2.78
CA ILE A 157 -11.03 -6.65 -2.95
C ILE A 157 -11.25 -7.71 -1.87
N ARG A 158 -10.83 -8.93 -2.18
CA ARG A 158 -10.86 -10.04 -1.23
C ARG A 158 -9.44 -10.50 -0.94
N THR A 159 -9.14 -10.70 0.34
CA THR A 159 -7.87 -11.24 0.81
C THR A 159 -8.06 -12.64 1.36
N THR A 160 -7.02 -13.45 1.28
CA THR A 160 -7.01 -14.86 1.73
C THR A 160 -6.10 -15.07 2.94
N THR A 161 -5.23 -14.12 3.23
CA THR A 161 -4.27 -14.14 4.33
C THR A 161 -4.40 -12.88 5.20
N THR A 162 -3.59 -12.77 6.24
CA THR A 162 -3.41 -11.51 6.96
C THR A 162 -2.53 -10.59 6.12
N ASP A 163 -3.03 -9.41 5.82
CA ASP A 163 -2.42 -8.54 4.82
C ASP A 163 -2.17 -7.11 5.31
N PHE A 164 -1.17 -6.47 4.70
CA PHE A 164 -1.10 -5.03 4.58
C PHE A 164 -1.94 -4.60 3.39
N ILE A 165 -2.91 -3.71 3.59
CA ILE A 165 -3.78 -3.24 2.53
C ILE A 165 -3.60 -1.76 2.37
N VAL A 166 -3.38 -1.30 1.14
CA VAL A 166 -3.24 0.12 0.82
C VAL A 166 -4.14 0.50 -0.34
N ALA A 167 -4.76 1.66 -0.24
CA ALA A 167 -5.50 2.24 -1.34
C ALA A 167 -4.96 3.64 -1.65
N ARG A 168 -4.62 3.86 -2.90
CA ARG A 168 -4.31 5.17 -3.47
C ARG A 168 -5.57 5.77 -4.04
N PHE A 169 -5.85 7.05 -3.76
CA PHE A 169 -7.03 7.72 -4.30
C PHE A 169 -6.71 9.11 -4.84
N PHE A 170 -7.55 9.54 -5.75
CA PHE A 170 -7.70 10.93 -6.16
C PHE A 170 -9.18 11.31 -6.02
N SER A 171 -9.42 12.47 -5.43
CA SER A 171 -10.74 13.06 -5.33
C SER A 171 -10.64 14.53 -5.75
N ALA A 172 -11.49 14.96 -6.66
CA ALA A 172 -11.64 16.38 -6.95
C ALA A 172 -12.29 17.08 -5.73
N SER A 173 -11.95 18.35 -5.52
CA SER A 173 -12.39 19.15 -4.37
C SER A 173 -13.91 19.10 -4.09
N PRO A 174 -14.32 19.11 -2.81
CA PRO A 174 -13.49 19.18 -1.62
C PRO A 174 -12.90 17.81 -1.25
N TYR A 175 -11.72 17.87 -0.70
CA TYR A 175 -10.96 16.68 -0.32
C TYR A 175 -11.69 15.88 0.77
N PRO A 176 -11.65 14.54 0.73
CA PRO A 176 -12.20 13.70 1.79
C PRO A 176 -11.56 14.01 3.15
N THR A 177 -12.35 13.97 4.21
CA THR A 177 -11.88 14.21 5.58
C THR A 177 -11.83 12.96 6.43
N GLY A 178 -12.30 11.83 5.92
CA GLY A 178 -12.31 10.57 6.65
C GLY A 178 -12.48 9.35 5.75
N ILE A 179 -12.52 8.19 6.39
CA ILE A 179 -12.67 6.89 5.74
C ILE A 179 -13.50 5.94 6.61
N THR A 180 -14.22 5.05 5.95
CA THR A 180 -14.95 3.94 6.58
C THR A 180 -14.66 2.63 5.81
N PRO A 181 -14.70 1.45 6.45
CA PRO A 181 -14.85 1.23 7.89
C PRO A 181 -13.65 1.71 8.71
N ALA A 182 -13.80 1.80 10.02
CA ALA A 182 -12.82 2.38 10.96
C ALA A 182 -11.46 1.64 11.03
N ALA A 183 -11.33 0.46 10.42
CA ALA A 183 -10.07 -0.27 10.33
C ALA A 183 -9.01 0.44 9.46
N TRP A 184 -9.43 1.35 8.60
CA TRP A 184 -8.55 2.09 7.72
C TRP A 184 -7.92 3.29 8.42
N THR A 185 -6.62 3.48 8.20
CA THR A 185 -5.91 4.71 8.57
C THR A 185 -5.90 5.67 7.39
N PHE A 186 -6.40 6.88 7.60
CA PHE A 186 -6.51 7.92 6.57
C PHE A 186 -5.23 8.79 6.51
N LYS A 187 -4.77 9.01 5.28
CA LYS A 187 -3.70 9.97 4.94
C LYS A 187 -4.17 10.81 3.75
N PRO A 188 -3.60 11.98 3.51
CA PRO A 188 -4.10 12.91 2.48
C PRO A 188 -4.21 12.37 1.05
N SER A 189 -3.45 11.34 0.68
CA SER A 189 -3.44 10.82 -0.69
C SER A 189 -3.60 9.31 -0.80
N TYR A 190 -3.66 8.62 0.33
CA TYR A 190 -3.85 7.18 0.43
C TYR A 190 -4.45 6.80 1.79
N VAL A 191 -4.90 5.58 1.87
CA VAL A 191 -5.39 4.96 3.12
C VAL A 191 -4.82 3.56 3.25
N TYR A 192 -4.71 3.02 4.46
CA TYR A 192 -4.18 1.68 4.65
C TYR A 192 -4.77 0.96 5.87
N VAL A 193 -4.64 -0.37 5.86
CA VAL A 193 -4.91 -1.27 7.01
C VAL A 193 -3.66 -2.08 7.29
N LEU A 194 -3.24 -2.12 8.54
CA LEU A 194 -2.17 -3.01 9.03
C LEU A 194 -2.80 -4.29 9.60
N ASN A 195 -2.18 -5.43 9.32
CA ASN A 195 -2.59 -6.74 9.85
C ASN A 195 -4.08 -7.04 9.59
N GLY A 196 -4.59 -6.66 8.41
CA GLY A 196 -5.95 -6.92 8.02
C GLY A 196 -6.20 -8.44 7.91
N PRO A 197 -7.13 -9.04 8.68
CA PRO A 197 -7.43 -10.47 8.60
C PRO A 197 -8.00 -10.84 7.22
N PRO A 198 -8.02 -12.14 6.85
CA PRO A 198 -8.70 -12.58 5.64
C PRO A 198 -10.13 -12.05 5.57
N GLY A 199 -10.51 -11.47 4.44
CA GLY A 199 -11.83 -10.86 4.32
C GLY A 199 -12.04 -10.05 3.06
N THR A 200 -13.10 -9.27 3.06
CA THR A 200 -13.44 -8.32 1.99
C THR A 200 -13.18 -6.90 2.48
N TYR A 201 -12.46 -6.14 1.66
CA TYR A 201 -12.08 -4.75 1.96
C TYR A 201 -12.59 -3.83 0.88
N GLN A 202 -13.35 -2.82 1.30
CA GLN A 202 -13.88 -1.79 0.42
C GLN A 202 -13.73 -0.43 1.12
N PRO A 203 -12.69 0.34 0.81
CA PRO A 203 -12.52 1.66 1.39
C PRO A 203 -13.61 2.61 0.87
N THR A 204 -14.21 3.38 1.76
CA THR A 204 -15.19 4.41 1.41
C THR A 204 -14.75 5.71 2.04
N LEU A 205 -14.40 6.70 1.21
CA LEU A 205 -14.02 8.02 1.67
C LEU A 205 -15.26 8.83 2.05
N THR A 206 -15.14 9.62 3.11
CA THR A 206 -16.23 10.42 3.67
C THR A 206 -15.86 11.89 3.74
N GLY A 207 -16.87 12.79 3.81
CA GLY A 207 -16.66 14.21 3.96
C GLY A 207 -16.37 14.95 2.65
N GLY A 208 -16.36 14.27 1.51
CA GLY A 208 -16.39 14.90 0.19
C GLY A 208 -17.76 15.54 -0.05
N LYS A 209 -17.79 16.77 -0.55
CA LYS A 209 -19.03 17.40 -0.99
C LYS A 209 -19.05 17.45 -2.50
N ASP A 210 -19.99 16.72 -3.08
CA ASP A 210 -20.48 16.90 -4.43
C ASP A 210 -19.53 17.04 -5.64
N ARG A 211 -19.57 16.05 -6.53
CA ARG A 211 -19.40 16.23 -7.98
C ARG A 211 -18.00 16.47 -8.52
N GLY A 212 -17.05 15.72 -8.07
CA GLY A 212 -15.75 15.64 -8.73
C GLY A 212 -15.47 14.25 -9.31
N SER A 213 -14.48 14.13 -10.18
CA SER A 213 -13.93 12.83 -10.54
C SER A 213 -13.31 12.18 -9.30
N PHE A 214 -13.63 10.92 -9.11
CA PHE A 214 -13.05 10.08 -8.06
C PHE A 214 -12.44 8.86 -8.67
N CYS A 215 -11.24 8.53 -8.23
CA CYS A 215 -10.54 7.32 -8.64
C CYS A 215 -9.85 6.71 -7.44
N MET A 216 -9.82 5.40 -7.39
CA MET A 216 -9.13 4.66 -6.34
C MET A 216 -8.53 3.37 -6.88
N SER A 217 -7.31 3.06 -6.46
CA SER A 217 -6.65 1.77 -6.67
C SER A 217 -6.33 1.17 -5.32
N VAL A 218 -6.56 -0.14 -5.18
CA VAL A 218 -6.34 -0.88 -3.93
C VAL A 218 -5.44 -2.07 -4.19
N ALA A 219 -4.55 -2.37 -3.26
CA ALA A 219 -3.72 -3.57 -3.26
C ALA A 219 -3.60 -4.15 -1.85
N ALA A 220 -3.53 -5.47 -1.76
CA ALA A 220 -3.28 -6.21 -0.54
C ALA A 220 -2.00 -7.01 -0.67
N PHE A 221 -1.14 -6.95 0.35
CA PHE A 221 0.18 -7.56 0.39
C PHE A 221 0.27 -8.50 1.60
N LYS A 222 0.60 -9.76 1.35
CA LYS A 222 0.68 -10.83 2.37
C LYS A 222 1.72 -10.53 3.44
N THR A 223 1.38 -10.79 4.69
CA THR A 223 2.33 -10.83 5.80
C THR A 223 3.35 -11.95 5.59
N ALA A 224 4.56 -11.76 6.06
CA ALA A 224 5.54 -12.83 6.16
C ALA A 224 4.96 -13.99 7.02
N PRO A 225 5.15 -15.24 6.59
CA PRO A 225 4.75 -16.37 7.42
C PRO A 225 5.49 -16.31 8.75
N SER A 226 4.78 -16.60 9.84
CA SER A 226 5.41 -16.70 11.15
C SER A 226 6.44 -17.83 11.14
N VAL A 227 7.67 -17.52 11.52
CA VAL A 227 8.69 -18.55 11.74
C VAL A 227 8.34 -19.25 13.04
N ALA A 228 7.95 -20.54 12.96
CA ALA A 228 7.77 -21.35 14.16
C ALA A 228 9.11 -21.41 14.90
N THR A 229 9.13 -20.92 16.13
CA THR A 229 10.30 -21.09 16.99
C THR A 229 10.52 -22.60 17.20
N PRO A 230 11.71 -23.16 16.91
CA PRO A 230 11.98 -24.56 17.18
C PRO A 230 11.68 -24.85 18.65
N GLN A 231 10.82 -25.80 18.90
CA GLN A 231 10.57 -26.26 20.27
C GLN A 231 11.86 -26.84 20.81
N PRO A 232 12.36 -26.42 22.00
CA PRO A 232 13.55 -27.00 22.58
C PRO A 232 13.31 -28.50 22.76
N ASP A 233 14.22 -29.32 22.21
CA ASP A 233 14.21 -30.75 22.40
C ASP A 233 14.32 -31.05 23.90
N HIS A 234 13.24 -31.54 24.48
CA HIS A 234 13.23 -32.08 25.83
C HIS A 234 13.78 -33.52 25.78
N ASN A 235 15.10 -33.67 25.83
CA ASN A 235 15.77 -34.93 26.15
C ASN A 235 15.84 -35.14 27.65
#